data_188c13e6ec05c01d66ebe0be5e15902a
#
_entry.id   188c13e6ec05c01d66ebe0be5e15902a
#
_cell.length_a   1.000
_cell.length_b   1.000
_cell.length_c   1.000
_cell.angle_alpha   90.00
_cell.angle_beta   90.00
_cell.angle_gamma   90.00
#
_symmetry.space_group_name_H-M   'P 1'
#
loop_
_entity.id
_entity.type
_entity.pdbx_description
1 polymer ?
#
loop_
_entity_poly.entity_id
_entity_poly.type
_entity_poly.pdbx_seq_one_letter_code
_entity_poly.pdbx_strand_id
1 'polypeptide(L)'
;MMETIVKHGIIFYAMGIMLAIGIFAKVISHITVRKMAKAASEIQNSNHKLMKLVKSKFEHASMVSDKVQNVEVFVKKYLYEYRVLGKRLEEWRRMQKHMLYLLAALGTVGTIISFRATGASEYTFQHFSLAGVLTVLMWVVHTWSDEESRLRAAENYMVDYLENVCVRRYEKANQHLQQAEINEE
;
A
#
# COMPACT_ATOMS: atom_id res chain seq x y z
N MET A 1 -7.52 -38.77 14.49
CA MET A 1 -7.14 -37.70 13.57
C MET A 1 -7.20 -36.32 14.22
N MET A 2 -8.30 -35.86 14.85
CA MET A 2 -8.36 -34.56 15.55
C MET A 2 -7.34 -34.42 16.70
N GLU A 3 -7.19 -35.41 17.54
CA GLU A 3 -6.19 -35.42 18.61
C GLU A 3 -4.74 -35.29 18.09
N THR A 4 -4.44 -35.86 16.93
CA THR A 4 -3.10 -35.79 16.32
C THR A 4 -2.79 -34.37 15.86
N ILE A 5 -3.77 -33.66 15.28
CA ILE A 5 -3.63 -32.26 14.83
C ILE A 5 -3.39 -31.35 16.03
N VAL A 6 -4.10 -31.55 17.12
CA VAL A 6 -3.94 -30.76 18.36
C VAL A 6 -2.59 -31.05 19.02
N LYS A 7 -2.19 -32.32 19.16
CA LYS A 7 -0.93 -32.75 19.79
C LYS A 7 0.33 -32.29 19.02
N HIS A 8 0.30 -32.22 17.68
CA HIS A 8 1.44 -31.82 16.87
C HIS A 8 1.57 -30.31 16.69
N GLY A 9 0.69 -29.52 17.27
CA GLY A 9 0.77 -28.05 17.22
C GLY A 9 0.67 -27.45 15.82
N ILE A 10 0.13 -28.19 14.83
CA ILE A 10 0.05 -27.76 13.41
C ILE A 10 -0.67 -26.42 13.30
N ILE A 11 -1.70 -26.19 14.09
CA ILE A 11 -2.46 -24.94 14.13
C ILE A 11 -1.57 -23.79 14.59
N PHE A 12 -0.72 -24.00 15.58
CA PHE A 12 0.23 -22.98 16.07
C PHE A 12 1.23 -22.56 14.99
N TYR A 13 1.81 -23.53 14.27
CA TYR A 13 2.70 -23.23 13.15
C TYR A 13 2.00 -22.47 12.05
N ALA A 14 0.77 -22.86 11.68
CA ALA A 14 -0.02 -22.16 10.68
C ALA A 14 -0.31 -20.71 11.10
N MET A 15 -0.68 -20.47 12.36
CA MET A 15 -0.89 -19.13 12.90
C MET A 15 0.39 -18.29 12.87
N GLY A 16 1.53 -18.89 13.25
CA GLY A 16 2.85 -18.22 13.17
C GLY A 16 3.23 -17.82 11.75
N ILE A 17 3.01 -18.69 10.78
CA ILE A 17 3.26 -18.41 9.35
C ILE A 17 2.34 -17.28 8.86
N MET A 18 1.06 -17.30 9.19
CA MET A 18 0.13 -16.24 8.81
C MET A 18 0.51 -14.90 9.41
N LEU A 19 0.91 -14.88 10.68
CA LEU A 19 1.42 -13.67 11.33
C LEU A 19 2.66 -13.14 10.61
N ALA A 20 3.64 -13.99 10.29
CA ALA A 20 4.85 -13.60 9.59
C ALA A 20 4.55 -13.00 8.21
N ILE A 21 3.67 -13.63 7.42
CA ILE A 21 3.22 -13.11 6.11
C ILE A 21 2.53 -11.76 6.27
N GLY A 22 1.65 -11.61 7.24
CA GLY A 22 0.94 -10.36 7.50
C GLY A 22 1.87 -9.21 7.91
N ILE A 23 2.84 -9.47 8.80
CA ILE A 23 3.85 -8.48 9.19
C ILE A 23 4.74 -8.13 7.99
N PHE A 24 5.17 -9.10 7.21
CA PHE A 24 5.97 -8.88 6.01
C PHE A 24 5.26 -7.98 4.99
N ALA A 25 3.98 -8.26 4.71
CA ALA A 25 3.16 -7.44 3.85
C ALA A 25 3.05 -6.00 4.36
N LYS A 26 2.91 -5.83 5.68
CA LYS A 26 2.86 -4.52 6.34
C LYS A 26 4.16 -3.75 6.21
N VAL A 27 5.28 -4.40 6.45
CA VAL A 27 6.60 -3.77 6.35
C VAL A 27 6.86 -3.27 4.92
N ILE A 28 6.54 -4.08 3.91
CA ILE A 28 6.68 -3.68 2.50
C ILE A 28 5.81 -2.46 2.19
N SER A 29 4.54 -2.50 2.56
CA SER A 29 3.59 -1.39 2.35
C SER A 29 4.08 -0.12 3.04
N HIS A 30 4.43 -0.21 4.33
CA HIS A 30 4.90 0.93 5.13
C HIS A 30 6.16 1.58 4.56
N ILE A 31 7.19 0.79 4.24
CA ILE A 31 8.44 1.30 3.67
C ILE A 31 8.19 1.95 2.31
N THR A 32 7.36 1.33 1.48
CA THR A 32 7.05 1.83 0.14
C THR A 32 6.31 3.16 0.20
N VAL A 33 5.25 3.25 0.99
CA VAL A 33 4.47 4.49 1.14
C VAL A 33 5.34 5.60 1.72
N ARG A 34 6.17 5.30 2.72
CA ARG A 34 7.09 6.28 3.31
C ARG A 34 8.11 6.82 2.30
N LYS A 35 8.73 5.94 1.51
CA LYS A 35 9.66 6.34 0.44
C LYS A 35 8.97 7.15 -0.63
N MET A 36 7.76 6.76 -1.01
CA MET A 36 6.96 7.44 -2.02
C MET A 36 6.53 8.84 -1.57
N ALA A 37 6.06 9.00 -0.33
CA ALA A 37 5.69 10.29 0.22
C ALA A 37 6.89 11.25 0.30
N LYS A 38 8.06 10.75 0.73
CA LYS A 38 9.30 11.54 0.71
C LYS A 38 9.72 11.91 -0.71
N ALA A 39 9.62 10.99 -1.67
CA ALA A 39 9.97 11.26 -3.05
C ALA A 39 9.01 12.24 -3.73
N ALA A 40 7.74 12.27 -3.33
CA ALA A 40 6.74 13.20 -3.82
C ALA A 40 6.95 14.63 -3.27
N SER A 41 7.38 14.77 -2.02
CA SER A 41 7.70 16.09 -1.47
C SER A 41 8.90 16.78 -2.16
N GLU A 42 9.80 16.00 -2.76
CA GLU A 42 10.97 16.47 -3.49
C GLU A 42 10.93 16.05 -4.98
N ILE A 43 9.75 16.10 -5.60
CA ILE A 43 9.49 15.49 -6.92
C ILE A 43 10.42 16.00 -8.01
N GLN A 44 10.86 17.25 -7.92
CA GLN A 44 11.73 17.88 -8.92
C GLN A 44 13.08 17.17 -9.05
N ASN A 45 13.68 16.78 -7.92
CA ASN A 45 15.00 16.13 -7.85
C ASN A 45 14.89 14.63 -7.53
N SER A 46 13.68 14.09 -7.49
CA SER A 46 13.45 12.71 -7.08
C SER A 46 13.91 11.70 -8.13
N ASN A 47 14.72 10.74 -7.70
CA ASN A 47 15.11 9.59 -8.50
C ASN A 47 14.11 8.42 -8.42
N HIS A 48 12.99 8.60 -7.70
CA HIS A 48 12.00 7.56 -7.52
C HIS A 48 11.29 7.20 -8.83
N LYS A 49 11.19 5.89 -9.14
CA LYS A 49 10.64 5.39 -10.41
C LYS A 49 9.24 5.93 -10.73
N LEU A 50 8.36 5.99 -9.72
CA LEU A 50 7.00 6.51 -9.91
C LEU A 50 7.03 8.00 -10.28
N MET A 51 7.84 8.81 -9.59
CA MET A 51 7.92 10.25 -9.83
C MET A 51 8.42 10.54 -11.25
N LYS A 52 9.47 9.84 -11.69
CA LYS A 52 9.97 9.93 -13.07
C LYS A 52 8.93 9.52 -14.09
N LEU A 53 8.23 8.42 -13.84
CA LEU A 53 7.18 7.91 -14.73
C LEU A 53 6.03 8.92 -14.87
N VAL A 54 5.51 9.43 -13.75
CA VAL A 54 4.40 10.38 -13.74
C VAL A 54 4.79 11.67 -14.46
N LYS A 55 5.97 12.21 -14.16
CA LYS A 55 6.50 13.41 -14.81
C LYS A 55 6.63 13.23 -16.33
N SER A 56 7.29 12.16 -16.79
CA SER A 56 7.48 11.88 -18.22
C SER A 56 6.15 11.63 -18.95
N LYS A 57 5.22 10.91 -18.33
CA LYS A 57 3.89 10.67 -18.92
C LYS A 57 3.03 11.91 -18.96
N PHE A 58 3.14 12.78 -17.96
CA PHE A 58 2.44 14.06 -17.95
C PHE A 58 2.99 15.01 -19.02
N GLU A 59 4.32 15.10 -19.14
CA GLU A 59 4.99 15.87 -20.19
C GLU A 59 4.54 15.41 -21.58
N HIS A 60 4.52 14.11 -21.82
CA HIS A 60 4.06 13.56 -23.09
C HIS A 60 2.57 13.84 -23.35
N ALA A 61 1.71 13.71 -22.34
CA ALA A 61 0.29 14.01 -22.48
C ALA A 61 0.03 15.49 -22.77
N SER A 62 0.80 16.38 -22.17
CA SER A 62 0.71 17.85 -22.41
C SER A 62 1.21 18.27 -23.79
N MET A 63 2.09 17.48 -24.42
CA MET A 63 2.53 17.74 -25.79
C MET A 63 1.52 17.30 -26.85
N VAL A 64 0.72 16.26 -26.53
CA VAL A 64 -0.26 15.68 -27.48
C VAL A 64 -1.63 16.35 -27.37
N SER A 65 -1.97 16.86 -26.20
CA SER A 65 -3.27 17.48 -25.89
C SER A 65 -3.03 18.79 -25.16
N ASP A 66 -3.64 19.86 -25.62
CA ASP A 66 -3.49 21.22 -25.09
C ASP A 66 -3.76 21.35 -23.58
N LYS A 67 -4.44 20.38 -22.97
CA LYS A 67 -4.69 20.36 -21.54
C LYS A 67 -4.97 18.96 -21.02
N VAL A 68 -4.25 18.51 -20.01
CA VAL A 68 -4.66 17.36 -19.19
C VAL A 68 -5.82 17.82 -18.32
N GLN A 69 -7.03 17.40 -18.67
CA GLN A 69 -8.27 17.90 -18.07
C GLN A 69 -8.40 17.67 -16.56
N ASN A 70 -7.79 16.62 -16.02
CA ASN A 70 -7.87 16.29 -14.60
C ASN A 70 -6.57 15.66 -14.11
N VAL A 71 -5.71 16.50 -13.54
CA VAL A 71 -4.39 16.09 -13.02
C VAL A 71 -4.53 15.15 -11.83
N GLU A 72 -5.54 15.34 -10.99
CA GLU A 72 -5.78 14.48 -9.83
C GLU A 72 -6.10 13.04 -10.25
N VAL A 73 -7.01 12.86 -11.23
CA VAL A 73 -7.35 11.53 -11.77
C VAL A 73 -6.15 10.89 -12.45
N PHE A 74 -5.35 11.69 -13.16
CA PHE A 74 -4.11 11.23 -13.77
C PHE A 74 -3.14 10.69 -12.74
N VAL A 75 -2.86 11.42 -11.66
CA VAL A 75 -1.97 11.02 -10.57
C VAL A 75 -2.51 9.77 -9.86
N LYS A 76 -3.80 9.74 -9.52
CA LYS A 76 -4.45 8.57 -8.88
C LYS A 76 -4.28 7.31 -9.68
N LYS A 77 -4.42 7.39 -11.01
CA LYS A 77 -4.22 6.24 -11.90
C LYS A 77 -2.82 5.63 -11.72
N TYR A 78 -1.77 6.42 -11.81
CA TYR A 78 -0.41 5.93 -11.68
C TYR A 78 -0.05 5.48 -10.27
N LEU A 79 -0.58 6.12 -9.23
CA LEU A 79 -0.47 5.67 -7.85
C LEU A 79 -1.10 4.29 -7.66
N TYR A 80 -2.28 4.07 -8.21
CA TYR A 80 -3.00 2.80 -8.12
C TYR A 80 -2.30 1.68 -8.90
N GLU A 81 -1.74 1.99 -10.06
CA GLU A 81 -1.01 1.03 -10.91
C GLU A 81 0.40 0.73 -10.40
N TYR A 82 0.90 1.49 -9.41
CA TYR A 82 2.27 1.31 -8.92
C TYR A 82 2.48 -0.06 -8.29
N ARG A 83 3.51 -0.76 -8.78
CA ARG A 83 3.84 -2.13 -8.36
C ARG A 83 5.14 -2.15 -7.57
N VAL A 84 5.12 -2.95 -6.50
CA VAL A 84 6.28 -3.24 -5.65
C VAL A 84 6.40 -4.74 -5.50
N LEU A 85 7.58 -5.28 -5.80
CA LEU A 85 7.82 -6.73 -5.78
C LEU A 85 6.77 -7.53 -6.58
N GLY A 86 6.39 -7.01 -7.76
CA GLY A 86 5.46 -7.68 -8.68
C GLY A 86 3.97 -7.50 -8.37
N LYS A 87 3.59 -7.03 -7.19
CA LYS A 87 2.21 -6.79 -6.78
C LYS A 87 1.93 -5.29 -6.66
N ARG A 88 0.66 -4.87 -6.83
CA ARG A 88 0.23 -3.50 -6.58
C ARG A 88 0.33 -3.20 -5.09
N LEU A 89 0.61 -1.95 -4.74
CA LEU A 89 0.66 -1.51 -3.35
C LEU A 89 -0.63 -1.83 -2.58
N GLU A 90 -1.77 -1.65 -3.24
CA GLU A 90 -3.09 -1.97 -2.67
C GLU A 90 -3.27 -3.47 -2.39
N GLU A 91 -2.70 -4.35 -3.20
CA GLU A 91 -2.74 -5.80 -2.98
C GLU A 91 -1.97 -6.21 -1.72
N TRP A 92 -0.83 -5.56 -1.43
CA TRP A 92 -0.08 -5.77 -0.18
C TRP A 92 -0.90 -5.35 1.05
N ARG A 93 -1.56 -4.20 0.97
CA ARG A 93 -2.44 -3.70 2.06
C ARG A 93 -3.64 -4.63 2.26
N ARG A 94 -4.25 -5.11 1.20
CA ARG A 94 -5.37 -6.07 1.23
C ARG A 94 -4.93 -7.42 1.79
N MET A 95 -3.76 -7.92 1.37
CA MET A 95 -3.20 -9.17 1.87
C MET A 95 -3.01 -9.13 3.40
N GLN A 96 -2.53 -8.03 3.96
CA GLN A 96 -2.42 -7.87 5.40
C GLN A 96 -3.77 -7.97 6.11
N LYS A 97 -4.83 -7.32 5.58
CA LYS A 97 -6.19 -7.42 6.13
C LYS A 97 -6.70 -8.86 6.07
N HIS A 98 -6.49 -9.56 4.96
CA HIS A 98 -6.90 -10.96 4.85
C HIS A 98 -6.17 -11.86 5.85
N MET A 99 -4.87 -11.65 6.08
CA MET A 99 -4.11 -12.42 7.07
C MET A 99 -4.63 -12.18 8.49
N LEU A 100 -5.05 -10.96 8.84
CA LEU A 100 -5.68 -10.67 10.13
C LEU A 100 -6.98 -11.47 10.32
N TYR A 101 -7.88 -11.46 9.33
CA TYR A 101 -9.14 -12.19 9.42
C TYR A 101 -8.94 -13.72 9.44
N LEU A 102 -8.01 -14.22 8.62
CA LEU A 102 -7.68 -15.64 8.59
C LEU A 102 -7.06 -16.10 9.91
N LEU A 103 -6.21 -15.27 10.52
CA LEU A 103 -5.62 -15.57 11.83
C LEU A 103 -6.69 -15.66 12.92
N ALA A 104 -7.63 -14.71 12.95
CA ALA A 104 -8.74 -14.75 13.89
C ALA A 104 -9.65 -15.96 13.67
N ALA A 105 -10.00 -16.27 12.42
CA ALA A 105 -10.80 -17.44 12.06
C ALA A 105 -10.12 -18.76 12.44
N LEU A 106 -8.83 -18.91 12.10
CA LEU A 106 -8.06 -20.10 12.44
C LEU A 106 -7.91 -20.28 13.95
N GLY A 107 -7.72 -19.18 14.69
CA GLY A 107 -7.66 -19.18 16.15
C GLY A 107 -8.97 -19.63 16.79
N THR A 108 -10.12 -19.13 16.31
CA THR A 108 -11.43 -19.54 16.83
C THR A 108 -11.74 -21.00 16.50
N VAL A 109 -11.51 -21.43 15.26
CA VAL A 109 -11.68 -22.83 14.83
C VAL A 109 -10.76 -23.76 15.63
N GLY A 110 -9.48 -23.40 15.80
CA GLY A 110 -8.51 -24.14 16.60
C GLY A 110 -8.95 -24.33 18.05
N THR A 111 -9.48 -23.27 18.66
CA THR A 111 -10.03 -23.33 20.03
C THR A 111 -11.24 -24.26 20.13
N ILE A 112 -12.18 -24.19 19.16
CA ILE A 112 -13.36 -25.06 19.13
C ILE A 112 -12.94 -26.52 18.95
N ILE A 113 -12.00 -26.82 18.05
CA ILE A 113 -11.50 -28.19 17.84
C ILE A 113 -10.81 -28.71 19.11
N SER A 114 -9.96 -27.91 19.75
CA SER A 114 -9.32 -28.27 21.01
C SER A 114 -10.35 -28.54 22.11
N PHE A 115 -11.35 -27.67 22.26
CA PHE A 115 -12.42 -27.86 23.25
C PHE A 115 -13.21 -29.13 23.02
N ARG A 116 -13.54 -29.46 21.76
CA ARG A 116 -14.24 -30.72 21.44
C ARG A 116 -13.40 -31.96 21.63
N ALA A 117 -12.08 -31.88 21.46
CA ALA A 117 -11.19 -33.02 21.58
C ALA A 117 -10.77 -33.30 23.03
N THR A 118 -10.52 -32.25 23.83
CA THR A 118 -9.94 -32.40 25.18
C THR A 118 -10.75 -31.71 26.28
N GLY A 119 -11.92 -31.13 25.95
CA GLY A 119 -12.74 -30.37 26.89
C GLY A 119 -12.07 -29.08 27.34
N ALA A 120 -12.38 -28.61 28.54
CA ALA A 120 -11.75 -27.45 29.18
C ALA A 120 -10.36 -27.84 29.74
N SER A 121 -9.42 -28.12 28.88
CA SER A 121 -8.05 -28.53 29.22
C SER A 121 -7.06 -27.39 29.07
N GLU A 122 -5.86 -27.59 29.58
CA GLU A 122 -4.72 -26.65 29.40
C GLU A 122 -4.45 -26.33 27.91
N TYR A 123 -4.55 -27.32 27.04
CA TYR A 123 -4.37 -27.15 25.60
C TYR A 123 -5.41 -26.19 24.99
N THR A 124 -6.66 -26.26 25.44
CA THR A 124 -7.75 -25.37 24.98
C THR A 124 -7.46 -23.93 25.39
N PHE A 125 -7.01 -23.71 26.64
CA PHE A 125 -6.64 -22.38 27.12
C PHE A 125 -5.40 -21.83 26.40
N GLN A 126 -4.41 -22.66 26.11
CA GLN A 126 -3.23 -22.27 25.33
C GLN A 126 -3.63 -21.81 23.92
N HIS A 127 -4.48 -22.57 23.21
CA HIS A 127 -4.97 -22.17 21.88
C HIS A 127 -5.75 -20.87 21.90
N PHE A 128 -6.66 -20.71 22.85
CA PHE A 128 -7.44 -19.48 22.99
C PHE A 128 -6.55 -18.27 23.31
N SER A 129 -5.68 -18.42 24.29
CA SER A 129 -4.79 -17.32 24.71
C SER A 129 -3.83 -16.92 23.61
N LEU A 130 -3.17 -17.87 22.95
CA LEU A 130 -2.26 -17.59 21.86
C LEU A 130 -2.95 -16.95 20.66
N ALA A 131 -4.11 -17.48 20.27
CA ALA A 131 -4.93 -16.92 19.18
C ALA A 131 -5.33 -15.47 19.48
N GLY A 132 -5.76 -15.21 20.71
CA GLY A 132 -6.10 -13.85 21.16
C GLY A 132 -4.91 -12.89 21.08
N VAL A 133 -3.78 -13.30 21.65
CA VAL A 133 -2.55 -12.48 21.65
C VAL A 133 -2.08 -12.19 20.23
N LEU A 134 -1.99 -13.18 19.36
CA LEU A 134 -1.52 -13.01 17.98
C LEU A 134 -2.48 -12.15 17.16
N THR A 135 -3.78 -12.29 17.35
CA THR A 135 -4.80 -11.48 16.67
C THR A 135 -4.72 -10.01 17.12
N VAL A 136 -4.61 -9.77 18.43
CA VAL A 136 -4.45 -8.40 18.97
C VAL A 136 -3.16 -7.78 18.47
N LEU A 137 -2.05 -8.51 18.50
CA LEU A 137 -0.77 -8.03 18.01
C LEU A 137 -0.86 -7.62 16.53
N MET A 138 -1.45 -8.48 15.69
CA MET A 138 -1.64 -8.19 14.28
C MET A 138 -2.59 -6.99 14.05
N TRP A 139 -3.62 -6.85 14.87
CA TRP A 139 -4.54 -5.72 14.83
C TRP A 139 -3.84 -4.40 15.21
N VAL A 140 -3.02 -4.41 16.27
CA VAL A 140 -2.20 -3.25 16.66
C VAL A 140 -1.26 -2.85 15.54
N VAL A 141 -0.52 -3.80 14.94
CA VAL A 141 0.35 -3.55 13.78
C VAL A 141 -0.43 -2.99 12.60
N HIS A 142 -1.67 -3.44 12.39
CA HIS A 142 -2.52 -2.92 11.33
C HIS A 142 -2.93 -1.46 11.58
N THR A 143 -3.31 -1.13 12.80
CA THR A 143 -3.88 0.18 13.16
C THR A 143 -2.80 1.25 13.31
N TRP A 144 -1.58 0.87 13.71
CA TRP A 144 -0.49 1.81 14.01
C TRP A 144 0.15 2.48 12.77
N SER A 145 -0.48 2.48 11.63
CA SER A 145 0.15 2.96 10.41
C SER A 145 -0.61 4.10 9.74
N ASP A 146 0.04 5.25 9.63
CA ASP A 146 -0.36 6.44 8.87
C ASP A 146 -0.22 6.30 7.36
N GLU A 147 -0.28 5.07 6.81
CA GLU A 147 -0.04 4.83 5.39
C GLU A 147 -1.00 5.59 4.49
N GLU A 148 -2.26 5.67 4.88
CA GLU A 148 -3.28 6.36 4.09
C GLU A 148 -3.06 7.87 4.06
N SER A 149 -2.72 8.47 5.20
CA SER A 149 -2.39 9.88 5.30
C SER A 149 -1.16 10.23 4.44
N ARG A 150 -0.12 9.39 4.51
CA ARG A 150 1.10 9.56 3.70
C ARG A 150 0.85 9.37 2.22
N LEU A 151 -0.02 8.43 1.84
CA LEU A 151 -0.38 8.20 0.44
C LEU A 151 -1.14 9.42 -0.13
N ARG A 152 -2.08 9.96 0.62
CA ARG A 152 -2.80 11.21 0.27
C ARG A 152 -1.83 12.40 0.19
N ALA A 153 -0.89 12.50 1.11
CA ALA A 153 0.13 13.54 1.05
C ALA A 153 0.99 13.43 -0.22
N ALA A 154 1.41 12.21 -0.58
CA ALA A 154 2.15 11.97 -1.82
C ALA A 154 1.32 12.35 -3.05
N GLU A 155 0.04 12.01 -3.09
CA GLU A 155 -0.89 12.39 -4.14
C GLU A 155 -0.98 13.91 -4.28
N ASN A 156 -1.23 14.62 -3.17
CA ASN A 156 -1.36 16.06 -3.15
C ASN A 156 -0.08 16.76 -3.63
N TYR A 157 1.10 16.32 -3.17
CA TYR A 157 2.38 16.87 -3.64
C TYR A 157 2.59 16.66 -5.14
N MET A 158 2.19 15.51 -5.67
CA MET A 158 2.30 15.23 -7.10
C MET A 158 1.35 16.10 -7.92
N VAL A 159 0.10 16.25 -7.48
CA VAL A 159 -0.90 17.10 -8.13
C VAL A 159 -0.42 18.56 -8.13
N ASP A 160 -0.03 19.07 -6.97
CA ASP A 160 0.46 20.44 -6.83
C ASP A 160 1.66 20.73 -7.76
N TYR A 161 2.63 19.82 -7.81
CA TYR A 161 3.78 19.96 -8.70
C TYR A 161 3.38 19.97 -10.18
N LEU A 162 2.49 19.08 -10.59
CA LEU A 162 2.09 18.99 -12.00
C LEU A 162 1.27 20.21 -12.42
N GLU A 163 0.34 20.66 -11.57
CA GLU A 163 -0.50 21.83 -11.86
C GLU A 163 0.29 23.15 -11.82
N ASN A 164 1.05 23.35 -10.75
CA ASN A 164 1.70 24.63 -10.52
C ASN A 164 3.07 24.79 -11.20
N VAL A 165 3.78 23.70 -11.46
CA VAL A 165 5.11 23.77 -12.06
C VAL A 165 5.08 23.34 -13.53
N CYS A 166 4.52 22.16 -13.83
CA CYS A 166 4.58 21.64 -15.19
C CYS A 166 3.62 22.39 -16.11
N VAL A 167 2.35 22.57 -15.76
CA VAL A 167 1.38 23.30 -16.59
C VAL A 167 1.86 24.72 -16.88
N ARG A 168 2.25 25.46 -15.86
CA ARG A 168 2.75 26.85 -16.04
C ARG A 168 3.99 26.94 -16.92
N ARG A 169 4.86 25.92 -16.87
CA ARG A 169 6.06 25.88 -17.73
C ARG A 169 5.69 25.68 -19.19
N TYR A 170 4.70 24.83 -19.48
CA TYR A 170 4.20 24.62 -20.83
C TYR A 170 3.43 25.84 -21.37
N GLU A 171 2.60 26.46 -20.55
CA GLU A 171 1.89 27.70 -20.94
C GLU A 171 2.87 28.81 -21.34
N LYS A 172 3.93 29.01 -20.55
CA LYS A 172 4.99 29.99 -20.89
C LYS A 172 5.74 29.62 -22.17
N ALA A 173 6.08 28.35 -22.36
CA ALA A 173 6.75 27.91 -23.58
C ALA A 173 5.89 28.13 -24.82
N ASN A 174 4.60 27.82 -24.76
CA ASN A 174 3.67 28.06 -25.86
C ASN A 174 3.47 29.56 -26.14
N GLN A 175 3.40 30.41 -25.12
CA GLN A 175 3.32 31.87 -25.30
C GLN A 175 4.56 32.43 -25.99
N HIS A 176 5.75 31.92 -25.65
CA HIS A 176 6.99 32.35 -26.31
C HIS A 176 7.05 31.94 -27.79
N LEU A 177 6.54 30.72 -28.11
CA LEU A 177 6.48 30.26 -29.50
C LEU A 177 5.51 31.12 -30.33
N GLN A 178 4.32 31.41 -29.82
CA GLN A 178 3.35 32.28 -30.49
C GLN A 178 3.86 33.68 -30.68
N GLN A 179 4.57 34.25 -29.70
CA GLN A 179 5.20 35.57 -29.85
C GLN A 179 6.32 35.58 -30.88
N ALA A 180 7.09 34.50 -30.99
CA ALA A 180 8.15 34.39 -32.01
C ALA A 180 7.55 34.33 -33.42
N GLU A 181 6.49 33.56 -33.62
CA GLU A 181 5.77 33.48 -34.91
C GLU A 181 5.19 34.83 -35.35
N ILE A 182 4.60 35.61 -34.42
CA ILE A 182 4.06 36.95 -34.72
C ILE A 182 5.15 37.94 -35.07
N ASN A 183 6.37 37.81 -34.56
CA ASN A 183 7.46 38.70 -34.82
C ASN A 183 8.25 38.39 -36.13
N GLU A 184 8.02 37.22 -36.72
CA GLU A 184 8.60 36.79 -38.00
C GLU A 184 7.70 37.12 -39.21
N GLU A 185 6.41 37.46 -39.00
CA GLU A 185 5.49 38.00 -40.03
C GLU A 185 5.57 39.52 -40.14
#